data_95b825b816528c3989859e0ab6b0b8f4
#
_entry.id   95b825b816528c3989859e0ab6b0b8f4
#
_cell.length_a   1.000
_cell.length_b   1.000
_cell.length_c   1.000
_cell.angle_alpha   90.00
_cell.angle_beta   90.00
_cell.angle_gamma   90.00
#
_symmetry.space_group_name_H-M   'P 1'
#
loop_
_entity.id
_entity.type
_entity.pdbx_description
1 polymer ?
#
loop_
_entity_poly.entity_id
_entity_poly.type
_entity_poly.pdbx_seq_one_letter_code
_entity_poly.pdbx_strand_id
1 'polypeptide(L)'
;MDFSLTDDQELLRDTAHKLLDRECPPALVRAHIDDPSVYEPLWRHLNEYTALGTGPATDLCLFLEQTGYASAPGPFLATALYQSLTGDDTSTGTVSFVDDPLIPFVLEADRVDKIAIIGPGLAVSVVDSATLRERLRFVATIDFSRRAFLLDTTDLDVEPKPIDAEAYAAWRDRAHVSFAAEMTGTAHRIFDMALAYAKEREQFDRPIGSFQAIQHKLADMSLALQRATAAVQYGAMTCDANAGDRTLACHSAKAAAGEAARRILKDGAQIHGGIGYTWEHDLHLYLRRATADEYLLGTTSWHLDRIADLLIVES
;
A
#
# COMPACT_ATOMS: atom_id res chain seq x y z
N MET A 1 -1.98 5.72 24.51
CA MET A 1 -1.68 6.52 23.32
C MET A 1 -2.86 7.44 23.04
N ASP A 2 -2.62 8.67 22.63
CA ASP A 2 -3.66 9.57 22.11
C ASP A 2 -3.77 9.32 20.59
N PHE A 3 -4.97 9.01 20.13
CA PHE A 3 -5.26 8.74 18.71
C PHE A 3 -5.63 10.00 17.92
N SER A 4 -5.65 11.16 18.57
CA SER A 4 -5.90 12.43 17.91
C SER A 4 -4.73 12.77 17.00
N LEU A 5 -5.01 13.16 15.76
CA LEU A 5 -3.99 13.72 14.88
C LEU A 5 -3.61 15.12 15.36
N THR A 6 -2.37 15.49 15.20
CA THR A 6 -1.92 16.87 15.38
C THR A 6 -2.41 17.74 14.23
N ASP A 7 -2.44 19.07 14.41
CA ASP A 7 -2.84 20.01 13.36
C ASP A 7 -1.98 19.83 12.09
N ASP A 8 -0.67 19.55 12.23
CA ASP A 8 0.25 19.30 11.13
C ASP A 8 -0.07 18.00 10.40
N GLN A 9 -0.48 16.94 11.11
CA GLN A 9 -0.87 15.67 10.54
C GLN A 9 -2.22 15.77 9.78
N GLU A 10 -3.17 16.51 10.32
CA GLU A 10 -4.41 16.82 9.61
C GLU A 10 -4.12 17.62 8.33
N LEU A 11 -3.25 18.63 8.42
CA LEU A 11 -2.83 19.41 7.26
C LEU A 11 -2.12 18.56 6.20
N LEU A 12 -1.23 17.65 6.62
CA LEU A 12 -0.53 16.72 5.72
C LEU A 12 -1.52 15.83 4.96
N ARG A 13 -2.44 15.18 5.69
CA ARG A 13 -3.49 14.34 5.11
C ARG A 13 -4.34 15.10 4.09
N ASP A 14 -4.84 16.27 4.48
CA ASP A 14 -5.72 17.09 3.64
C ASP A 14 -4.99 17.65 2.42
N THR A 15 -3.70 17.98 2.56
CA THR A 15 -2.84 18.43 1.46
C THR A 15 -2.59 17.30 0.48
N ALA A 16 -2.24 16.11 0.97
CA ALA A 16 -2.05 14.92 0.15
C ALA A 16 -3.34 14.55 -0.62
N HIS A 17 -4.50 14.59 0.06
CA HIS A 17 -5.79 14.33 -0.56
C HIS A 17 -6.07 15.30 -1.72
N LYS A 18 -5.95 16.61 -1.48
CA LYS A 18 -6.18 17.64 -2.50
C LYS A 18 -5.20 17.56 -3.66
N LEU A 19 -3.93 17.26 -3.36
CA LEU A 19 -2.90 17.05 -4.38
C LEU A 19 -3.29 15.90 -5.30
N LEU A 20 -3.60 14.74 -4.73
CA LEU A 20 -3.89 13.53 -5.49
C LEU A 20 -5.24 13.59 -6.21
N ASP A 21 -6.24 14.24 -5.63
CA ASP A 21 -7.53 14.46 -6.32
C ASP A 21 -7.35 15.31 -7.59
N ARG A 22 -6.44 16.29 -7.56
CA ARG A 22 -6.15 17.15 -8.70
C ARG A 22 -5.21 16.50 -9.72
N GLU A 23 -4.09 15.88 -9.26
CA GLU A 23 -2.98 15.44 -10.11
C GLU A 23 -3.06 13.97 -10.50
N CYS A 24 -3.88 13.16 -9.81
CA CYS A 24 -4.05 11.73 -10.06
C CYS A 24 -5.52 11.33 -10.29
N PRO A 25 -6.23 11.96 -11.25
CA PRO A 25 -7.59 11.53 -11.59
C PRO A 25 -7.56 10.10 -12.17
N PRO A 26 -8.67 9.34 -12.11
CA PRO A 26 -8.76 7.99 -12.68
C PRO A 26 -8.32 7.90 -14.15
N ALA A 27 -8.49 8.97 -14.91
CA ALA A 27 -8.03 9.05 -16.30
C ALA A 27 -6.52 8.92 -16.43
N LEU A 28 -5.73 9.47 -15.49
CA LEU A 28 -4.27 9.30 -15.46
C LEU A 28 -3.90 7.85 -15.16
N VAL A 29 -4.56 7.22 -14.19
CA VAL A 29 -4.34 5.81 -13.85
C VAL A 29 -4.65 4.90 -15.04
N ARG A 30 -5.72 5.18 -15.79
CA ARG A 30 -6.04 4.46 -17.04
C ARG A 30 -4.96 4.67 -18.10
N ALA A 31 -4.57 5.92 -18.36
CA ALA A 31 -3.55 6.22 -19.36
C ALA A 31 -2.21 5.54 -19.04
N HIS A 32 -1.89 5.40 -17.74
CA HIS A 32 -0.68 4.71 -17.27
C HIS A 32 -0.64 3.22 -17.65
N ILE A 33 -1.78 2.57 -17.89
CA ILE A 33 -1.84 1.18 -18.34
C ILE A 33 -1.21 1.02 -19.72
N ASP A 34 -1.50 1.98 -20.61
CA ASP A 34 -1.05 1.95 -22.01
C ASP A 34 0.31 2.64 -22.18
N ASP A 35 0.53 3.73 -21.45
CA ASP A 35 1.79 4.48 -21.45
C ASP A 35 2.30 4.69 -20.02
N PRO A 36 3.25 3.87 -19.57
CA PRO A 36 3.80 3.97 -18.23
C PRO A 36 4.55 5.28 -17.93
N SER A 37 4.80 6.16 -18.89
CA SER A 37 5.48 7.45 -18.67
C SER A 37 4.55 8.57 -18.21
N VAL A 38 3.25 8.45 -18.38
CA VAL A 38 2.28 9.52 -18.04
C VAL A 38 2.21 9.85 -16.56
N TYR A 39 2.83 9.05 -15.68
CA TYR A 39 2.93 9.36 -14.26
C TYR A 39 3.94 10.45 -13.93
N GLU A 40 4.88 10.78 -14.82
CA GLU A 40 5.99 11.72 -14.54
C GLU A 40 5.56 13.10 -14.01
N PRO A 41 4.50 13.74 -14.51
CA PRO A 41 4.01 15.00 -13.92
C PRO A 41 3.55 14.83 -12.48
N LEU A 42 2.82 13.75 -12.17
CA LEU A 42 2.42 13.40 -10.80
C LEU A 42 3.65 13.14 -9.93
N TRP A 43 4.64 12.40 -10.46
CA TRP A 43 5.85 12.06 -9.73
C TRP A 43 6.63 13.29 -9.26
N ARG A 44 6.70 14.36 -10.03
CA ARG A 44 7.37 15.61 -9.64
C ARG A 44 6.81 16.17 -8.34
N HIS A 45 5.50 16.04 -8.13
CA HIS A 45 4.84 16.46 -6.89
C HIS A 45 5.06 15.46 -5.76
N LEU A 46 4.91 14.15 -6.04
CA LEU A 46 5.09 13.10 -5.01
C LEU A 46 6.52 13.01 -4.50
N ASN A 47 7.50 13.28 -5.36
CA ASN A 47 8.92 13.24 -5.00
C ASN A 47 9.30 14.25 -3.90
N GLU A 48 8.57 15.35 -3.76
CA GLU A 48 8.76 16.34 -2.70
C GLU A 48 8.42 15.77 -1.30
N TYR A 49 7.65 14.68 -1.24
CA TYR A 49 7.21 14.03 -0.01
C TYR A 49 7.95 12.72 0.30
N THR A 50 8.93 12.32 -0.51
CA THR A 50 9.64 11.04 -0.30
C THR A 50 10.40 11.00 1.03
N ALA A 51 10.84 12.15 1.56
CA ALA A 51 11.47 12.25 2.88
C ALA A 51 10.59 11.72 4.03
N LEU A 52 9.27 11.54 3.83
CA LEU A 52 8.40 10.81 4.77
C LEU A 52 8.88 9.37 5.00
N GLY A 53 9.63 8.79 4.07
CA GLY A 53 10.25 7.47 4.22
C GLY A 53 11.14 7.37 5.45
N THR A 54 11.91 8.43 5.77
CA THR A 54 12.79 8.50 6.96
C THR A 54 12.14 9.19 8.16
N GLY A 55 10.97 9.81 7.99
CA GLY A 55 10.19 10.48 9.02
C GLY A 55 9.34 9.53 9.87
N PRO A 56 8.41 10.06 10.69
CA PRO A 56 7.47 9.25 11.47
C PRO A 56 6.63 8.31 10.61
N ALA A 57 6.41 7.08 11.11
CA ALA A 57 5.56 6.10 10.43
C ALA A 57 4.11 6.58 10.34
N THR A 58 3.62 7.31 11.34
CA THR A 58 2.29 7.89 11.34
C THR A 58 2.10 8.85 10.16
N ASP A 59 3.05 9.75 9.93
CA ASP A 59 2.99 10.73 8.84
C ASP A 59 3.05 10.05 7.46
N LEU A 60 3.95 9.05 7.33
CA LEU A 60 4.04 8.25 6.11
C LEU A 60 2.72 7.51 5.83
N CYS A 61 2.10 6.87 6.83
CA CYS A 61 0.85 6.15 6.67
C CYS A 61 -0.32 7.05 6.26
N LEU A 62 -0.41 8.28 6.82
CA LEU A 62 -1.41 9.26 6.43
C LEU A 62 -1.28 9.63 4.94
N PHE A 63 -0.05 9.79 4.45
CA PHE A 63 0.19 10.07 3.03
C PHE A 63 -0.09 8.85 2.14
N LEU A 64 0.35 7.66 2.55
CA LEU A 64 0.13 6.41 1.81
C LEU A 64 -1.35 6.04 1.71
N GLU A 65 -2.17 6.35 2.71
CA GLU A 65 -3.62 6.20 2.61
C GLU A 65 -4.18 7.00 1.43
N GLN A 66 -3.67 8.21 1.20
CA GLN A 66 -4.11 9.04 0.08
C GLN A 66 -3.58 8.53 -1.27
N THR A 67 -2.34 8.01 -1.33
CA THR A 67 -1.85 7.36 -2.56
C THR A 67 -2.65 6.12 -2.92
N GLY A 68 -3.05 5.33 -1.93
CA GLY A 68 -3.96 4.20 -2.10
C GLY A 68 -5.35 4.63 -2.57
N TYR A 69 -5.92 5.67 -1.95
CA TYR A 69 -7.23 6.22 -2.33
C TYR A 69 -7.27 6.67 -3.80
N ALA A 70 -6.20 7.27 -4.29
CA ALA A 70 -6.05 7.65 -5.70
C ALA A 70 -5.61 6.50 -6.61
N SER A 71 -5.17 5.36 -6.08
CA SER A 71 -4.47 4.30 -6.83
C SER A 71 -3.26 4.85 -7.60
N ALA A 72 -2.50 5.75 -6.96
CA ALA A 72 -1.46 6.52 -7.61
C ALA A 72 -0.36 5.61 -8.18
N PRO A 73 -0.01 5.77 -9.47
CA PRO A 73 1.11 5.06 -10.07
C PRO A 73 2.45 5.71 -9.70
N GLY A 74 3.52 4.93 -9.78
CA GLY A 74 4.88 5.42 -9.56
C GLY A 74 5.52 4.93 -8.25
N PRO A 75 6.79 5.26 -8.02
CA PRO A 75 7.62 4.60 -7.04
C PRO A 75 7.53 5.14 -5.61
N PHE A 76 6.45 5.87 -5.22
CA PHE A 76 6.41 6.53 -3.90
C PHE A 76 6.54 5.54 -2.73
N LEU A 77 5.67 4.51 -2.66
CA LEU A 77 5.76 3.49 -1.60
C LEU A 77 7.11 2.75 -1.64
N ALA A 78 7.57 2.36 -2.84
CA ALA A 78 8.85 1.66 -2.99
C ALA A 78 10.01 2.52 -2.48
N THR A 79 10.04 3.81 -2.83
CA THR A 79 11.05 4.77 -2.39
C THR A 79 11.00 5.00 -0.88
N ALA A 80 9.80 5.17 -0.30
CA ALA A 80 9.66 5.32 1.14
C ALA A 80 10.18 4.11 1.92
N LEU A 81 9.94 2.89 1.43
CA LEU A 81 10.48 1.67 2.04
C LEU A 81 12.00 1.55 1.87
N TYR A 82 12.54 1.92 0.69
CA TYR A 82 13.97 1.97 0.46
C TYR A 82 14.66 2.95 1.42
N GLN A 83 14.14 4.17 1.51
CA GLN A 83 14.70 5.22 2.37
C GLN A 83 14.64 4.83 3.84
N SER A 84 13.53 4.23 4.29
CA SER A 84 13.42 3.75 5.68
C SER A 84 14.37 2.60 6.01
N LEU A 85 14.77 1.79 5.02
CA LEU A 85 15.74 0.70 5.20
C LEU A 85 17.19 1.21 5.24
N THR A 86 17.51 2.14 4.35
CA THR A 86 18.90 2.54 4.07
C THR A 86 19.29 3.83 4.77
N GLY A 87 18.34 4.66 5.18
CA GLY A 87 18.57 6.02 5.66
C GLY A 87 18.97 7.01 4.54
N ASP A 88 18.96 6.59 3.27
CA ASP A 88 19.26 7.44 2.12
C ASP A 88 17.99 8.18 1.67
N ASP A 89 17.84 9.43 2.09
CA ASP A 89 16.72 10.31 1.75
C ASP A 89 16.94 11.13 0.46
N THR A 90 18.06 10.92 -0.21
CA THR A 90 18.47 11.68 -1.41
C THR A 90 18.18 10.96 -2.71
N SER A 91 18.07 9.63 -2.67
CA SER A 91 17.83 8.79 -3.84
C SER A 91 16.41 8.23 -3.85
N THR A 92 15.87 8.05 -5.04
CA THR A 92 14.71 7.16 -5.22
C THR A 92 15.16 5.72 -5.20
N GLY A 93 14.35 4.83 -4.63
CA GLY A 93 14.78 3.45 -4.50
C GLY A 93 13.64 2.44 -4.37
N THR A 94 14.01 1.18 -4.44
CA THR A 94 13.10 0.06 -4.16
C THR A 94 13.85 -1.04 -3.43
N VAL A 95 13.11 -2.01 -2.89
CA VAL A 95 13.66 -3.12 -2.13
C VAL A 95 13.38 -4.43 -2.86
N SER A 96 14.41 -5.26 -2.99
CA SER A 96 14.35 -6.62 -3.50
C SER A 96 14.64 -7.61 -2.37
N PHE A 97 13.85 -8.64 -2.26
CA PHE A 97 14.05 -9.73 -1.30
C PHE A 97 14.50 -10.97 -2.06
N VAL A 98 15.67 -11.51 -1.71
CA VAL A 98 16.12 -12.77 -2.28
C VAL A 98 15.43 -13.91 -1.56
N ASP A 99 14.72 -14.75 -2.32
CA ASP A 99 14.05 -15.96 -1.83
C ASP A 99 12.96 -15.72 -0.76
N ASP A 100 12.38 -14.51 -0.67
CA ASP A 100 11.21 -14.27 0.18
C ASP A 100 9.91 -14.45 -0.64
N PRO A 101 9.13 -15.51 -0.40
CA PRO A 101 7.90 -15.78 -1.16
C PRO A 101 6.78 -14.76 -0.87
N LEU A 102 6.89 -13.96 0.22
CA LEU A 102 5.88 -12.97 0.58
C LEU A 102 5.94 -11.72 -0.29
N ILE A 103 7.09 -11.47 -0.93
CA ILE A 103 7.27 -10.37 -1.87
C ILE A 103 8.27 -10.78 -2.98
N PRO A 104 7.84 -11.61 -3.93
CA PRO A 104 8.72 -12.12 -4.97
C PRO A 104 9.07 -11.09 -6.05
N PHE A 105 8.50 -9.88 -5.97
CA PHE A 105 8.65 -8.85 -6.97
C PHE A 105 9.41 -7.65 -6.45
N VAL A 106 10.22 -7.04 -7.31
CA VAL A 106 10.80 -5.72 -7.12
C VAL A 106 9.86 -4.70 -7.74
N LEU A 107 9.27 -3.83 -6.90
CA LEU A 107 8.29 -2.86 -7.36
C LEU A 107 9.00 -1.66 -7.99
N GLU A 108 8.50 -1.17 -9.14
CA GLU A 108 8.93 0.07 -9.80
C GLU A 108 10.44 0.13 -10.13
N ALA A 109 11.10 -1.02 -10.29
CA ALA A 109 12.57 -1.12 -10.41
C ALA A 109 13.16 -0.38 -11.61
N ASP A 110 12.37 -0.10 -12.65
CA ASP A 110 12.79 0.62 -13.85
C ASP A 110 12.67 2.14 -13.74
N ARG A 111 12.22 2.66 -12.57
CA ARG A 111 11.88 4.07 -12.35
C ARG A 111 12.58 4.69 -11.15
N VAL A 112 13.49 3.96 -10.55
CA VAL A 112 14.24 4.36 -9.35
C VAL A 112 15.73 4.35 -9.61
N ASP A 113 16.48 5.11 -8.80
CA ASP A 113 17.92 5.22 -8.91
C ASP A 113 18.64 4.01 -8.32
N LYS A 114 18.09 3.45 -7.23
CA LYS A 114 18.73 2.41 -6.43
C LYS A 114 17.82 1.22 -6.17
N ILE A 115 18.43 0.05 -6.03
CA ILE A 115 17.77 -1.17 -5.53
C ILE A 115 18.53 -1.66 -4.31
N ALA A 116 17.86 -1.73 -3.16
CA ALA A 116 18.38 -2.39 -1.96
C ALA A 116 18.03 -3.88 -2.04
N ILE A 117 19.02 -4.74 -2.11
CA ILE A 117 18.86 -6.19 -2.20
C ILE A 117 19.11 -6.78 -0.81
N ILE A 118 18.06 -7.39 -0.24
CA ILE A 118 18.14 -8.10 1.04
C ILE A 118 18.42 -9.56 0.76
N GLY A 119 19.63 -9.98 1.08
CA GLY A 119 20.10 -11.36 0.89
C GLY A 119 20.03 -12.21 2.17
N PRO A 120 20.45 -13.48 2.08
CA PRO A 120 20.55 -14.38 3.22
C PRO A 120 21.40 -13.80 4.35
N GLY A 121 21.03 -14.12 5.60
CA GLY A 121 21.79 -13.69 6.78
C GLY A 121 21.60 -12.23 7.15
N LEU A 122 20.52 -11.59 6.71
CA LEU A 122 20.19 -10.19 6.97
C LEU A 122 21.30 -9.24 6.47
N ALA A 123 21.71 -9.42 5.24
CA ALA A 123 22.67 -8.55 4.58
C ALA A 123 21.99 -7.73 3.49
N VAL A 124 22.29 -6.44 3.43
CA VAL A 124 21.71 -5.50 2.45
C VAL A 124 22.81 -4.99 1.53
N SER A 125 22.61 -5.10 0.23
CA SER A 125 23.46 -4.50 -0.80
C SER A 125 22.67 -3.42 -1.54
N VAL A 126 23.22 -2.22 -1.69
CA VAL A 126 22.59 -1.14 -2.45
C VAL A 126 23.29 -0.98 -3.78
N VAL A 127 22.54 -1.09 -4.86
CA VAL A 127 23.06 -1.10 -6.23
C VAL A 127 22.33 -0.08 -7.08
N ASP A 128 23.03 0.54 -8.02
CA ASP A 128 22.41 1.42 -9.03
C ASP A 128 21.45 0.60 -9.92
N SER A 129 20.19 1.01 -10.01
CA SER A 129 19.19 0.26 -10.79
C SER A 129 19.58 0.16 -12.27
N ALA A 130 20.28 1.18 -12.79
CA ALA A 130 20.78 1.21 -14.15
C ALA A 130 21.71 0.03 -14.49
N THR A 131 22.51 -0.44 -13.52
CA THR A 131 23.41 -1.58 -13.69
C THR A 131 22.70 -2.93 -13.69
N LEU A 132 21.48 -2.96 -13.19
CA LEU A 132 20.66 -4.17 -13.08
C LEU A 132 19.61 -4.32 -14.19
N ARG A 133 19.54 -3.38 -15.15
CA ARG A 133 18.48 -3.37 -16.19
C ARG A 133 18.35 -4.67 -16.97
N GLU A 134 19.45 -5.30 -17.36
CA GLU A 134 19.44 -6.56 -18.08
C GLU A 134 19.03 -7.76 -17.22
N ARG A 135 19.09 -7.61 -15.89
CA ARG A 135 18.68 -8.61 -14.91
C ARG A 135 17.23 -8.45 -14.45
N LEU A 136 16.58 -7.35 -14.83
CA LEU A 136 15.18 -7.06 -14.50
C LEU A 136 14.27 -7.60 -15.59
N ARG A 137 13.32 -8.45 -15.20
CA ARG A 137 12.29 -8.96 -16.09
C ARG A 137 10.92 -8.45 -15.63
N PHE A 138 10.29 -7.64 -16.46
CA PHE A 138 8.91 -7.16 -16.19
C PHE A 138 7.94 -8.32 -16.04
N VAL A 139 7.03 -8.21 -15.07
CA VAL A 139 5.96 -9.17 -14.80
C VAL A 139 4.63 -8.44 -14.82
N ALA A 140 3.74 -8.86 -15.71
CA ALA A 140 2.37 -8.38 -15.69
C ALA A 140 1.65 -8.96 -14.47
N THR A 141 1.19 -8.09 -13.59
CA THR A 141 0.40 -8.43 -12.41
C THR A 141 -1.07 -8.05 -12.60
N ILE A 142 -1.90 -8.38 -11.62
CA ILE A 142 -3.31 -7.97 -11.65
C ILE A 142 -3.45 -6.45 -11.51
N ASP A 143 -2.55 -5.79 -10.77
CA ASP A 143 -2.52 -4.34 -10.62
C ASP A 143 -1.74 -3.70 -11.78
N PHE A 144 -2.43 -3.04 -12.68
CA PHE A 144 -1.82 -2.36 -13.82
C PHE A 144 -1.25 -0.98 -13.49
N SER A 145 -1.60 -0.42 -12.34
CA SER A 145 -1.11 0.89 -11.89
C SER A 145 0.26 0.80 -11.21
N ARG A 146 0.76 -0.42 -10.92
CA ARG A 146 2.06 -0.68 -10.30
C ARG A 146 2.90 -1.61 -11.19
N ARG A 147 4.15 -1.26 -11.41
CA ARG A 147 5.10 -2.06 -12.18
C ARG A 147 5.85 -3.03 -11.26
N ALA A 148 5.91 -4.29 -11.66
CA ALA A 148 6.59 -5.34 -10.91
C ALA A 148 7.63 -6.03 -11.78
N PHE A 149 8.75 -6.40 -11.17
CA PHE A 149 9.87 -7.04 -11.84
C PHE A 149 10.37 -8.23 -11.04
N LEU A 150 10.90 -9.22 -11.73
CA LEU A 150 11.78 -10.22 -11.13
C LEU A 150 13.21 -9.77 -11.36
N LEU A 151 14.04 -9.86 -10.32
CA LEU A 151 15.46 -9.57 -10.38
C LEU A 151 16.24 -10.89 -10.37
N ASP A 152 17.07 -11.12 -11.40
CA ASP A 152 18.03 -12.20 -11.40
C ASP A 152 19.25 -11.81 -10.59
N THR A 153 19.42 -12.45 -9.45
CA THR A 153 20.54 -12.24 -8.52
C THR A 153 21.67 -13.26 -8.69
N THR A 154 21.60 -14.17 -9.70
CA THR A 154 22.61 -15.19 -9.96
C THR A 154 23.94 -14.52 -10.30
N ASP A 155 25.02 -14.94 -9.62
CA ASP A 155 26.38 -14.40 -9.80
C ASP A 155 26.46 -12.87 -9.72
N LEU A 156 25.58 -12.26 -8.94
CA LEU A 156 25.62 -10.81 -8.70
C LEU A 156 26.74 -10.49 -7.69
N ASP A 157 27.80 -9.85 -8.20
CA ASP A 157 28.93 -9.40 -7.37
C ASP A 157 28.59 -8.04 -6.73
N VAL A 158 28.13 -8.10 -5.49
CA VAL A 158 27.75 -6.93 -4.70
C VAL A 158 28.27 -7.09 -3.27
N GLU A 159 28.72 -6.00 -2.68
CA GLU A 159 29.22 -6.00 -1.30
C GLU A 159 28.05 -5.93 -0.32
N PRO A 160 27.76 -7.03 0.43
CA PRO A 160 26.69 -7.04 1.41
C PRO A 160 27.14 -6.35 2.70
N LYS A 161 26.27 -5.52 3.26
CA LYS A 161 26.44 -4.94 4.60
C LYS A 161 25.47 -5.62 5.56
N PRO A 162 25.94 -6.15 6.69
CA PRO A 162 25.03 -6.75 7.67
C PRO A 162 24.09 -5.68 8.24
N ILE A 163 22.83 -6.05 8.42
CA ILE A 163 21.85 -5.25 9.15
C ILE A 163 21.58 -5.92 10.50
N ASP A 164 21.45 -5.12 11.54
CA ASP A 164 21.04 -5.61 12.84
C ASP A 164 19.65 -6.24 12.80
N ALA A 165 19.46 -7.37 13.50
CA ALA A 165 18.20 -8.12 13.45
C ALA A 165 17.01 -7.32 13.99
N GLU A 166 17.21 -6.53 15.06
CA GLU A 166 16.16 -5.67 15.61
C GLU A 166 15.83 -4.52 14.65
N ALA A 167 16.83 -3.88 14.05
CA ALA A 167 16.64 -2.85 13.05
C ALA A 167 15.87 -3.38 11.82
N TYR A 168 16.19 -4.60 11.39
CA TYR A 168 15.46 -5.26 10.30
C TYR A 168 14.01 -5.58 10.69
N ALA A 169 13.77 -6.09 11.89
CA ALA A 169 12.42 -6.35 12.40
C ALA A 169 11.61 -5.05 12.46
N ALA A 170 12.19 -3.97 12.99
CA ALA A 170 11.54 -2.66 13.04
C ALA A 170 11.19 -2.13 11.64
N TRP A 171 12.09 -2.30 10.68
CA TRP A 171 11.82 -1.93 9.29
C TRP A 171 10.72 -2.80 8.67
N ARG A 172 10.70 -4.12 8.92
CA ARG A 172 9.63 -5.02 8.44
C ARG A 172 8.26 -4.62 8.99
N ASP A 173 8.18 -4.27 10.28
CA ASP A 173 6.97 -3.79 10.92
C ASP A 173 6.47 -2.50 10.24
N ARG A 174 7.38 -1.55 10.01
CA ARG A 174 7.08 -0.33 9.25
C ARG A 174 6.58 -0.63 7.84
N ALA A 175 7.19 -1.58 7.13
CA ALA A 175 6.75 -1.99 5.81
C ALA A 175 5.33 -2.60 5.84
N HIS A 176 5.02 -3.46 6.82
CA HIS A 176 3.68 -4.04 6.98
C HIS A 176 2.60 -2.95 7.17
N VAL A 177 2.83 -1.99 8.07
CA VAL A 177 1.84 -0.93 8.31
C VAL A 177 1.74 0.05 7.13
N SER A 178 2.83 0.28 6.38
CA SER A 178 2.82 1.10 5.16
C SER A 178 1.94 0.50 4.07
N PHE A 179 2.08 -0.80 3.78
CA PHE A 179 1.18 -1.50 2.86
C PHE A 179 -0.26 -1.55 3.37
N ALA A 180 -0.45 -1.70 4.67
CA ALA A 180 -1.78 -1.67 5.28
C ALA A 180 -2.46 -0.30 5.09
N ALA A 181 -1.72 0.79 5.24
CA ALA A 181 -2.22 2.15 5.04
C ALA A 181 -2.66 2.38 3.58
N GLU A 182 -1.81 2.03 2.60
CA GLU A 182 -2.16 2.16 1.18
C GLU A 182 -3.39 1.32 0.83
N MET A 183 -3.45 0.06 1.29
CA MET A 183 -4.59 -0.82 1.06
C MET A 183 -5.89 -0.29 1.69
N THR A 184 -5.80 0.32 2.89
CA THR A 184 -6.94 0.95 3.55
C THR A 184 -7.45 2.14 2.74
N GLY A 185 -6.57 2.96 2.18
CA GLY A 185 -6.95 4.05 1.28
C GLY A 185 -7.66 3.56 0.02
N THR A 186 -7.15 2.50 -0.61
CA THR A 186 -7.80 1.88 -1.77
C THR A 186 -9.19 1.33 -1.42
N ALA A 187 -9.33 0.69 -0.26
CA ALA A 187 -10.63 0.21 0.23
C ALA A 187 -11.60 1.37 0.50
N HIS A 188 -11.12 2.48 1.05
CA HIS A 188 -11.90 3.70 1.27
C HIS A 188 -12.47 4.23 -0.05
N ARG A 189 -11.65 4.32 -1.11
CA ARG A 189 -12.12 4.75 -2.44
C ARG A 189 -13.24 3.85 -2.97
N ILE A 190 -13.09 2.54 -2.87
CA ILE A 190 -14.12 1.59 -3.32
C ILE A 190 -15.42 1.80 -2.53
N PHE A 191 -15.32 2.02 -1.21
CA PHE A 191 -16.48 2.31 -0.35
C PHE A 191 -17.20 3.60 -0.79
N ASP A 192 -16.45 4.69 -1.01
CA ASP A 192 -17.05 5.97 -1.45
C ASP A 192 -17.73 5.85 -2.81
N MET A 193 -17.11 5.15 -3.77
CA MET A 193 -17.71 4.88 -5.07
C MET A 193 -19.00 4.07 -4.93
N ALA A 194 -19.02 3.04 -4.08
CA ALA A 194 -20.21 2.23 -3.84
C ALA A 194 -21.32 3.03 -3.16
N LEU A 195 -20.97 3.90 -2.21
CA LEU A 195 -21.92 4.77 -1.51
C LEU A 195 -22.52 5.81 -2.46
N ALA A 196 -21.71 6.45 -3.31
CA ALA A 196 -22.18 7.40 -4.32
C ALA A 196 -23.11 6.71 -5.32
N TYR A 197 -22.69 5.56 -5.86
CA TYR A 197 -23.50 4.79 -6.79
C TYR A 197 -24.83 4.36 -6.20
N ALA A 198 -24.85 3.94 -4.92
CA ALA A 198 -26.07 3.53 -4.23
C ALA A 198 -27.07 4.69 -4.03
N LYS A 199 -26.58 5.93 -3.93
CA LYS A 199 -27.42 7.13 -3.81
C LYS A 199 -28.00 7.58 -5.16
N GLU A 200 -27.29 7.37 -6.26
CA GLU A 200 -27.66 7.87 -7.60
C GLU A 200 -28.40 6.83 -8.44
N ARG A 201 -28.03 5.54 -8.32
CA ARG A 201 -28.62 4.48 -9.15
C ARG A 201 -30.04 4.17 -8.70
N GLU A 202 -30.98 4.31 -9.61
CA GLU A 202 -32.38 3.98 -9.37
C GLU A 202 -32.75 2.61 -9.96
N GLN A 203 -33.53 1.86 -9.21
CA GLN A 203 -34.25 0.65 -9.61
C GLN A 203 -35.51 0.53 -8.81
N PHE A 204 -36.62 0.04 -9.44
CA PHE A 204 -37.90 -0.04 -8.82
C PHE A 204 -38.42 1.34 -8.31
N ASP A 205 -38.23 2.39 -9.13
CA ASP A 205 -38.64 3.78 -8.93
C ASP A 205 -38.03 4.48 -7.69
N ARG A 206 -36.85 4.02 -7.24
CA ARG A 206 -36.14 4.64 -6.12
C ARG A 206 -34.64 4.31 -6.14
N PRO A 207 -33.79 5.12 -5.46
CA PRO A 207 -32.38 4.81 -5.31
C PRO A 207 -32.13 3.44 -4.68
N ILE A 208 -31.14 2.68 -5.18
CA ILE A 208 -30.84 1.34 -4.64
C ILE A 208 -30.40 1.39 -3.18
N GLY A 209 -29.80 2.50 -2.72
CA GLY A 209 -29.43 2.74 -1.33
C GLY A 209 -30.62 2.82 -0.37
N SER A 210 -31.87 2.92 -0.87
CA SER A 210 -33.09 2.85 -0.04
C SER A 210 -33.45 1.43 0.40
N PHE A 211 -32.85 0.40 -0.21
CA PHE A 211 -33.09 -1.00 0.16
C PHE A 211 -32.22 -1.41 1.36
N GLN A 212 -32.83 -2.04 2.38
CA GLN A 212 -32.11 -2.47 3.59
C GLN A 212 -30.91 -3.37 3.30
N ALA A 213 -30.99 -4.24 2.30
CA ALA A 213 -29.89 -5.13 1.92
C ALA A 213 -28.64 -4.35 1.48
N ILE A 214 -28.81 -3.22 0.79
CA ILE A 214 -27.71 -2.33 0.38
C ILE A 214 -27.21 -1.52 1.58
N GLN A 215 -28.13 -1.00 2.42
CA GLN A 215 -27.79 -0.24 3.63
C GLN A 215 -26.94 -1.08 4.60
N HIS A 216 -27.31 -2.35 4.83
CA HIS A 216 -26.56 -3.25 5.69
C HIS A 216 -25.16 -3.53 5.13
N LYS A 217 -25.02 -3.76 3.81
CA LYS A 217 -23.72 -3.92 3.18
C LYS A 217 -22.83 -2.68 3.37
N LEU A 218 -23.35 -1.50 3.12
CA LEU A 218 -22.61 -0.25 3.30
C LEU A 218 -22.23 -0.02 4.77
N ALA A 219 -23.10 -0.35 5.72
CA ALA A 219 -22.82 -0.27 7.14
C ALA A 219 -21.67 -1.24 7.54
N ASP A 220 -21.71 -2.47 7.06
CA ASP A 220 -20.67 -3.47 7.31
C ASP A 220 -19.33 -3.10 6.65
N MET A 221 -19.36 -2.52 5.44
CA MET A 221 -18.17 -1.98 4.77
C MET A 221 -17.57 -0.83 5.57
N SER A 222 -18.39 0.10 6.05
CA SER A 222 -17.97 1.22 6.88
C SER A 222 -17.32 0.75 8.19
N LEU A 223 -17.91 -0.22 8.87
CA LEU A 223 -17.37 -0.79 10.10
C LEU A 223 -16.00 -1.47 9.86
N ALA A 224 -15.89 -2.24 8.78
CA ALA A 224 -14.62 -2.89 8.42
C ALA A 224 -13.53 -1.85 8.12
N LEU A 225 -13.87 -0.78 7.39
CA LEU A 225 -12.95 0.30 7.07
C LEU A 225 -12.47 1.03 8.33
N GLN A 226 -13.38 1.41 9.22
CA GLN A 226 -13.02 2.10 10.47
C GLN A 226 -12.10 1.25 11.37
N ARG A 227 -12.35 -0.07 11.46
CA ARG A 227 -11.47 -1.00 12.18
C ARG A 227 -10.08 -1.06 11.56
N ALA A 228 -9.98 -1.11 10.23
CA ALA A 228 -8.70 -1.12 9.53
C ALA A 228 -7.94 0.19 9.74
N THR A 229 -8.60 1.35 9.59
CA THR A 229 -7.99 2.67 9.83
C THR A 229 -7.46 2.78 11.26
N ALA A 230 -8.23 2.39 12.26
CA ALA A 230 -7.78 2.42 13.67
C ALA A 230 -6.58 1.48 13.91
N ALA A 231 -6.58 0.28 13.32
CA ALA A 231 -5.47 -0.67 13.46
C ALA A 231 -4.20 -0.15 12.76
N VAL A 232 -4.32 0.46 11.57
CA VAL A 232 -3.19 1.08 10.85
C VAL A 232 -2.62 2.23 11.66
N GLN A 233 -3.47 3.12 12.18
CA GLN A 233 -3.03 4.24 13.01
C GLN A 233 -2.28 3.74 14.27
N TYR A 234 -2.82 2.74 14.96
CA TYR A 234 -2.15 2.14 16.11
C TYR A 234 -0.80 1.51 15.73
N GLY A 235 -0.75 0.71 14.66
CA GLY A 235 0.49 0.13 14.17
C GLY A 235 1.57 1.17 13.85
N ALA A 236 1.19 2.26 13.17
CA ALA A 236 2.10 3.36 12.87
C ALA A 236 2.63 4.05 14.14
N MET A 237 1.75 4.33 15.10
CA MET A 237 2.13 4.94 16.39
C MET A 237 3.05 4.03 17.22
N THR A 238 2.87 2.70 17.15
CA THR A 238 3.78 1.76 17.83
C THR A 238 5.15 1.71 17.17
N CYS A 239 5.23 1.89 15.83
CA CYS A 239 6.50 2.06 15.14
C CYS A 239 7.23 3.33 15.61
N ASP A 240 6.54 4.46 15.69
CA ASP A 240 7.12 5.73 16.12
C ASP A 240 7.59 5.70 17.57
N ALA A 241 6.85 5.03 18.43
CA ALA A 241 7.20 4.87 19.84
C ALA A 241 8.23 3.75 20.12
N ASN A 242 8.60 2.96 19.10
CA ASN A 242 9.36 1.70 19.26
C ASN A 242 8.79 0.84 20.39
N ALA A 243 7.45 0.69 20.44
CA ALA A 243 6.75 0.02 21.51
C ALA A 243 6.99 -1.50 21.52
N GLY A 244 6.91 -2.14 22.68
CA GLY A 244 7.16 -3.58 22.83
C GLY A 244 6.15 -4.46 22.07
N ASP A 245 4.94 -3.97 21.81
CA ASP A 245 3.88 -4.63 21.04
C ASP A 245 3.85 -4.22 19.56
N ARG A 246 4.88 -3.49 19.06
CA ARG A 246 4.99 -2.98 17.69
C ARG A 246 4.72 -4.06 16.64
N THR A 247 5.39 -5.20 16.73
CA THR A 247 5.26 -6.30 15.78
C THR A 247 3.83 -6.85 15.76
N LEU A 248 3.22 -7.08 16.93
CA LEU A 248 1.84 -7.51 17.05
C LEU A 248 0.86 -6.49 16.44
N ALA A 249 1.07 -5.20 16.71
CA ALA A 249 0.23 -4.12 16.20
C ALA A 249 0.33 -4.01 14.66
N CYS A 250 1.54 -4.11 14.08
CA CYS A 250 1.73 -4.03 12.63
C CYS A 250 1.16 -5.25 11.89
N HIS A 251 1.28 -6.46 12.43
CA HIS A 251 0.59 -7.63 11.89
C HIS A 251 -0.93 -7.48 11.97
N SER A 252 -1.44 -6.95 13.09
CA SER A 252 -2.87 -6.69 13.27
C SER A 252 -3.40 -5.65 12.28
N ALA A 253 -2.62 -4.60 12.02
CA ALA A 253 -2.95 -3.58 11.01
C ALA A 253 -3.07 -4.18 9.61
N LYS A 254 -2.09 -5.00 9.17
CA LYS A 254 -2.10 -5.62 7.84
C LYS A 254 -3.24 -6.65 7.71
N ALA A 255 -3.52 -7.43 8.77
CA ALA A 255 -4.63 -8.36 8.79
C ALA A 255 -5.99 -7.63 8.70
N ALA A 256 -6.19 -6.57 9.51
CA ALA A 256 -7.43 -5.80 9.51
C ALA A 256 -7.66 -5.08 8.17
N ALA A 257 -6.60 -4.50 7.58
CA ALA A 257 -6.67 -3.86 6.26
C ALA A 257 -7.05 -4.88 5.16
N GLY A 258 -6.47 -6.09 5.18
CA GLY A 258 -6.80 -7.15 4.24
C GLY A 258 -8.23 -7.69 4.40
N GLU A 259 -8.73 -7.87 5.63
CA GLU A 259 -10.13 -8.22 5.87
C GLU A 259 -11.09 -7.16 5.34
N ALA A 260 -10.80 -5.87 5.62
CA ALA A 260 -11.60 -4.75 5.14
C ALA A 260 -11.58 -4.68 3.60
N ALA A 261 -10.40 -4.76 2.98
CA ALA A 261 -10.24 -4.74 1.54
C ALA A 261 -11.06 -5.85 0.87
N ARG A 262 -10.94 -7.11 1.32
CA ARG A 262 -11.71 -8.24 0.77
C ARG A 262 -13.21 -8.06 0.89
N ARG A 263 -13.68 -7.55 2.05
CA ARG A 263 -15.11 -7.28 2.27
C ARG A 263 -15.61 -6.18 1.34
N ILE A 264 -14.90 -5.06 1.31
CA ILE A 264 -15.27 -3.86 0.56
C ILE A 264 -15.20 -4.13 -0.95
N LEU A 265 -14.20 -4.85 -1.40
CA LEU A 265 -14.05 -5.29 -2.78
C LEU A 265 -15.25 -6.12 -3.24
N LYS A 266 -15.63 -7.14 -2.46
CA LYS A 266 -16.77 -8.02 -2.77
C LYS A 266 -18.10 -7.26 -2.79
N ASP A 267 -18.39 -6.51 -1.71
CA ASP A 267 -19.67 -5.84 -1.56
C ASP A 267 -19.76 -4.60 -2.46
N GLY A 268 -18.66 -3.88 -2.67
CA GLY A 268 -18.57 -2.76 -3.61
C GLY A 268 -18.85 -3.19 -5.05
N ALA A 269 -18.19 -4.26 -5.52
CA ALA A 269 -18.46 -4.83 -6.83
C ALA A 269 -19.93 -5.29 -6.98
N GLN A 270 -20.49 -5.91 -5.93
CA GLN A 270 -21.88 -6.35 -5.94
C GLN A 270 -22.89 -5.20 -5.98
N ILE A 271 -22.61 -4.08 -5.27
CA ILE A 271 -23.46 -2.88 -5.30
C ILE A 271 -23.50 -2.26 -6.70
N HIS A 272 -22.37 -2.20 -7.39
CA HIS A 272 -22.30 -1.72 -8.78
C HIS A 272 -22.95 -2.70 -9.79
N GLY A 273 -22.98 -3.99 -9.46
CA GLY A 273 -23.49 -5.02 -10.36
C GLY A 273 -22.62 -5.14 -11.63
N GLY A 274 -23.25 -5.39 -12.78
CA GLY A 274 -22.51 -5.66 -14.04
C GLY A 274 -21.55 -4.56 -14.45
N ILE A 275 -21.88 -3.28 -14.21
CA ILE A 275 -21.02 -2.15 -14.61
C ILE A 275 -19.68 -2.15 -13.86
N GLY A 276 -19.64 -2.63 -12.62
CA GLY A 276 -18.41 -2.70 -11.82
C GLY A 276 -17.34 -3.64 -12.38
N TYR A 277 -17.71 -4.51 -13.34
CA TYR A 277 -16.79 -5.44 -14.02
C TYR A 277 -16.41 -5.00 -15.43
N THR A 278 -16.90 -3.86 -15.89
CA THR A 278 -16.62 -3.34 -17.21
C THR A 278 -15.43 -2.38 -17.20
N TRP A 279 -14.79 -2.22 -18.37
CA TRP A 279 -13.68 -1.27 -18.54
C TRP A 279 -14.12 0.19 -18.55
N GLU A 280 -15.41 0.47 -18.76
CA GLU A 280 -15.99 1.81 -18.79
C GLU A 280 -16.03 2.44 -17.40
N HIS A 281 -16.12 1.62 -16.33
CA HIS A 281 -16.20 2.09 -14.96
C HIS A 281 -14.86 1.99 -14.23
N ASP A 282 -14.45 3.05 -13.52
CA ASP A 282 -13.12 3.13 -12.87
C ASP A 282 -12.92 2.18 -11.69
N LEU A 283 -14.00 1.56 -11.18
CA LEU A 283 -13.95 0.69 -10.01
C LEU A 283 -12.89 -0.43 -10.16
N HIS A 284 -12.75 -0.99 -11.37
CA HIS A 284 -11.80 -2.09 -11.60
C HIS A 284 -10.34 -1.72 -11.30
N LEU A 285 -9.94 -0.44 -11.41
CA LEU A 285 -8.60 0.04 -11.09
C LEU A 285 -8.31 -0.23 -9.60
N TYR A 286 -9.23 0.17 -8.75
CA TYR A 286 -9.12 0.04 -7.29
C TYR A 286 -9.28 -1.41 -6.82
N LEU A 287 -10.20 -2.18 -7.46
CA LEU A 287 -10.35 -3.61 -7.15
C LEU A 287 -9.05 -4.38 -7.40
N ARG A 288 -8.33 -4.06 -8.47
CA ARG A 288 -7.06 -4.68 -8.83
C ARG A 288 -5.94 -4.31 -7.87
N ARG A 289 -5.81 -3.03 -7.51
CA ARG A 289 -4.85 -2.55 -6.53
C ARG A 289 -5.08 -3.21 -5.17
N ALA A 290 -6.30 -3.18 -4.64
CA ALA A 290 -6.62 -3.80 -3.35
C ALA A 290 -6.35 -5.31 -3.34
N THR A 291 -6.61 -5.99 -4.47
CA THR A 291 -6.30 -7.43 -4.60
C THR A 291 -4.79 -7.67 -4.59
N ALA A 292 -4.00 -6.87 -5.30
CA ALA A 292 -2.55 -7.04 -5.33
C ALA A 292 -1.91 -6.79 -3.96
N ASP A 293 -2.33 -5.72 -3.27
CA ASP A 293 -1.80 -5.33 -1.95
C ASP A 293 -2.06 -6.39 -0.87
N GLU A 294 -3.16 -7.15 -0.98
CA GLU A 294 -3.44 -8.26 -0.07
C GLU A 294 -2.32 -9.32 -0.06
N TYR A 295 -1.70 -9.56 -1.22
CA TYR A 295 -0.66 -10.60 -1.35
C TYR A 295 0.76 -10.09 -1.07
N LEU A 296 0.99 -8.78 -1.08
CA LEU A 296 2.32 -8.22 -0.83
C LEU A 296 2.64 -8.18 0.67
N LEU A 297 3.80 -8.67 1.04
CA LEU A 297 4.28 -8.83 2.43
C LEU A 297 3.39 -9.69 3.33
N GLY A 298 2.74 -10.68 2.76
CA GLY A 298 1.89 -11.64 3.48
C GLY A 298 0.40 -11.34 3.35
N THR A 299 -0.36 -12.43 3.21
CA THR A 299 -1.83 -12.38 3.19
C THR A 299 -2.40 -12.15 4.59
N THR A 300 -3.67 -11.77 4.67
CA THR A 300 -4.40 -11.71 5.95
C THR A 300 -4.24 -12.98 6.78
N SER A 301 -4.37 -14.16 6.16
CA SER A 301 -4.24 -15.44 6.86
C SER A 301 -2.84 -15.63 7.45
N TRP A 302 -1.81 -15.31 6.67
CA TRP A 302 -0.43 -15.37 7.13
C TRP A 302 -0.18 -14.42 8.33
N HIS A 303 -0.73 -13.19 8.31
CA HIS A 303 -0.61 -12.27 9.44
C HIS A 303 -1.37 -12.75 10.67
N LEU A 304 -2.55 -13.37 10.51
CA LEU A 304 -3.28 -13.96 11.63
C LEU A 304 -2.51 -15.12 12.27
N ASP A 305 -1.84 -15.95 11.47
CA ASP A 305 -0.96 -17.00 11.99
C ASP A 305 0.21 -16.41 12.80
N ARG A 306 0.84 -15.32 12.32
CA ARG A 306 1.91 -14.61 13.07
C ARG A 306 1.41 -14.00 14.38
N ILE A 307 0.20 -13.41 14.39
CA ILE A 307 -0.44 -12.90 15.61
C ILE A 307 -0.63 -14.05 16.62
N ALA A 308 -1.12 -15.20 16.17
CA ALA A 308 -1.30 -16.35 17.03
C ALA A 308 0.03 -16.84 17.63
N ASP A 309 1.10 -16.92 16.81
CA ASP A 309 2.43 -17.32 17.28
C ASP A 309 2.96 -16.34 18.36
N LEU A 310 2.83 -15.03 18.16
CA LEU A 310 3.28 -14.01 19.12
C LEU A 310 2.54 -14.13 20.46
N LEU A 311 1.21 -14.35 20.43
CA LEU A 311 0.41 -14.45 21.65
C LEU A 311 0.64 -15.76 22.43
N ILE A 312 1.04 -16.85 21.74
CA ILE A 312 1.35 -18.13 22.39
C ILE A 312 2.70 -18.08 23.12
N VAL A 313 3.68 -17.35 22.56
CA VAL A 313 5.02 -17.25 23.18
C VAL A 313 5.00 -16.40 24.46
N GLU A 314 4.06 -15.47 24.59
CA GLU A 314 3.90 -14.61 25.78
C GLU A 314 3.12 -15.30 26.93
N SER A 315 2.54 -16.47 26.72
CA SER A 315 1.76 -17.24 27.70
C SER A 315 2.60 -18.33 28.35
#